data_0a6e82f5536ca48399f3f6619314906c
#
_entry.id   0a6e82f5536ca48399f3f6619314906c
#
_cell.length_a   1.000
_cell.length_b   1.000
_cell.length_c   1.000
_cell.angle_alpha   90.00
_cell.angle_beta   90.00
_cell.angle_gamma   90.00
#
_symmetry.space_group_name_H-M   'P 1'
#
loop_
_entity.id
_entity.type
_entity.pdbx_description
1 polymer ?
#
loop_
_entity_poly.entity_id
_entity_poly.type
_entity_poly.pdbx_seq_one_letter_code
_entity_poly.pdbx_strand_id
1 'polypeptide(L)'
;MNNREMYLLAKEKYASVGVDTEKVMDELADIPVSLHCWQGDDVHGFDSDSPLSGGIQTTGNYPGAARDPEELFADIKKVLELTPGKKKINVHASYAVFDKGQHRNRNEILPEDFKAWVDFAKETGTGLDFNPTFFGHEMVKDGLTLTSPDDSVRNFWIDHGKASVRIAQYFAEQLGEPCVLNFWIGDGFKDIPADRLIPRLRYRDSLEQILSEKYDPSMVKPCVESKVFGIGVESYTAGSSEFTLSFAASHKGVLPLMDNGHYHPTEVVSDKIPALLAFFDEIALHITRPVRWDSDHVVLFDDETKEMALEIVRNNALGRVYMALDFFDASINRIGAWTVGFRSWQKALLNAMLMPNDRLKALQEKGEFGRLMAEREEFKTYPFGAVWDEYLDRCSVRSDADWYGDVLKYEKEVLSLRR
;
A
#
# COMPACT_ATOMS: atom_id res chain seq x y z
N MET A 1 -11.85 -16.84 31.86
CA MET A 1 -11.30 -17.64 30.75
C MET A 1 -10.13 -16.86 30.21
N ASN A 2 -8.96 -17.46 30.07
CA ASN A 2 -7.81 -16.79 29.45
C ASN A 2 -7.87 -16.88 27.91
N ASN A 3 -7.02 -16.13 27.19
CA ASN A 3 -7.01 -16.12 25.72
C ASN A 3 -6.87 -17.52 25.14
N ARG A 4 -6.00 -18.37 25.72
CA ARG A 4 -5.78 -19.72 25.25
C ARG A 4 -7.00 -20.61 25.37
N GLU A 5 -7.74 -20.52 26.46
CA GLU A 5 -9.01 -21.28 26.66
C GLU A 5 -10.08 -20.84 25.65
N MET A 6 -10.20 -19.51 25.41
CA MET A 6 -11.12 -18.96 24.41
C MET A 6 -10.75 -19.42 23.00
N TYR A 7 -9.45 -19.42 22.66
CA TYR A 7 -8.96 -19.91 21.38
C TYR A 7 -9.29 -21.41 21.16
N LEU A 8 -9.13 -22.27 22.16
CA LEU A 8 -9.44 -23.69 22.00
C LEU A 8 -10.92 -23.91 21.64
N LEU A 9 -11.83 -23.17 22.26
CA LEU A 9 -13.26 -23.21 21.89
C LEU A 9 -13.51 -22.68 20.47
N ALA A 10 -12.83 -21.60 20.10
CA ALA A 10 -12.88 -21.07 18.74
C ALA A 10 -12.37 -22.09 17.71
N LYS A 11 -11.25 -22.74 17.98
CA LYS A 11 -10.65 -23.79 17.14
C LYS A 11 -11.65 -24.92 16.87
N GLU A 12 -12.33 -25.43 17.91
CA GLU A 12 -13.37 -26.48 17.75
C GLU A 12 -14.54 -25.97 16.89
N LYS A 13 -14.98 -24.72 17.11
CA LYS A 13 -16.07 -24.12 16.34
C LYS A 13 -15.73 -24.01 14.85
N TYR A 14 -14.52 -23.52 14.49
CA TYR A 14 -14.06 -23.43 13.11
C TYR A 14 -13.81 -24.80 12.49
N ALA A 15 -13.26 -25.76 13.25
CA ALA A 15 -13.06 -27.12 12.79
C ALA A 15 -14.38 -27.80 12.40
N SER A 16 -15.50 -27.49 13.07
CA SER A 16 -16.83 -28.02 12.74
C SER A 16 -17.33 -27.67 11.34
N VAL A 17 -16.73 -26.66 10.71
CA VAL A 17 -17.03 -26.22 9.34
C VAL A 17 -15.88 -26.45 8.37
N GLY A 18 -14.85 -27.21 8.80
CA GLY A 18 -13.72 -27.62 7.97
C GLY A 18 -12.58 -26.59 7.91
N VAL A 19 -12.52 -25.62 8.81
CA VAL A 19 -11.46 -24.60 8.86
C VAL A 19 -10.43 -24.97 9.93
N ASP A 20 -9.17 -25.09 9.52
CA ASP A 20 -8.03 -25.29 10.41
C ASP A 20 -7.41 -23.93 10.79
N THR A 21 -7.70 -23.45 11.99
CA THR A 21 -7.25 -22.15 12.47
C THR A 21 -5.73 -22.08 12.68
N GLU A 22 -5.05 -23.19 12.95
CA GLU A 22 -3.58 -23.20 13.10
C GLU A 22 -2.90 -22.99 11.75
N LYS A 23 -3.32 -23.76 10.75
CA LYS A 23 -2.84 -23.58 9.38
C LYS A 23 -3.10 -22.16 8.86
N VAL A 24 -4.30 -21.60 9.13
CA VAL A 24 -4.65 -20.23 8.75
C VAL A 24 -3.72 -19.21 9.37
N MET A 25 -3.41 -19.31 10.66
CA MET A 25 -2.52 -18.37 11.34
C MET A 25 -1.07 -18.49 10.84
N ASP A 26 -0.60 -19.72 10.59
CA ASP A 26 0.75 -19.96 10.07
C ASP A 26 0.88 -19.37 8.64
N GLU A 27 -0.11 -19.61 7.76
CA GLU A 27 -0.14 -19.01 6.41
C GLU A 27 -0.21 -17.47 6.47
N LEU A 28 -1.04 -16.91 7.35
CA LEU A 28 -1.17 -15.45 7.50
C LEU A 28 0.15 -14.79 7.93
N ALA A 29 0.91 -15.46 8.80
CA ALA A 29 2.18 -14.93 9.30
C ALA A 29 3.21 -14.72 8.18
N ASP A 30 3.11 -15.50 7.09
CA ASP A 30 4.03 -15.45 5.94
C ASP A 30 3.56 -14.51 4.82
N ILE A 31 2.34 -13.98 4.89
CA ILE A 31 1.81 -13.06 3.88
C ILE A 31 2.44 -11.67 4.06
N PRO A 32 3.23 -11.18 3.09
CA PRO A 32 3.83 -9.86 3.21
C PRO A 32 2.79 -8.77 2.97
N VAL A 33 2.79 -7.77 3.86
CA VAL A 33 2.04 -6.52 3.68
C VAL A 33 3.02 -5.36 3.74
N SER A 34 2.97 -4.47 2.76
CA SER A 34 3.87 -3.33 2.65
C SER A 34 3.33 -2.14 3.45
N LEU A 35 4.15 -1.63 4.38
CA LEU A 35 3.87 -0.46 5.21
C LEU A 35 4.52 0.76 4.57
N HIS A 36 3.72 1.74 4.21
CA HIS A 36 4.19 2.99 3.60
C HIS A 36 4.94 3.86 4.62
N CYS A 37 6.11 4.41 4.26
CA CYS A 37 6.92 5.20 5.19
C CYS A 37 6.38 6.62 5.40
N TRP A 38 5.61 7.16 4.47
CA TRP A 38 5.20 8.56 4.42
C TRP A 38 4.11 9.00 5.40
N GLN A 39 3.49 8.08 6.13
CA GLN A 39 2.62 8.43 7.26
C GLN A 39 3.43 9.08 8.41
N GLY A 40 4.73 8.80 8.54
CA GLY A 40 5.54 9.23 9.69
C GLY A 40 5.90 10.70 9.69
N ASP A 41 5.98 11.31 8.50
CA ASP A 41 6.45 12.67 8.28
C ASP A 41 5.49 13.54 7.44
N ASP A 42 4.24 13.09 7.25
CA ASP A 42 3.23 13.80 6.46
C ASP A 42 3.61 13.96 4.97
N VAL A 43 4.23 12.92 4.40
CA VAL A 43 4.62 12.82 2.97
C VAL A 43 5.71 13.84 2.54
N HIS A 44 6.47 14.43 3.46
CA HIS A 44 7.48 15.43 3.09
C HIS A 44 8.71 14.82 2.40
N GLY A 45 9.23 13.70 2.95
CA GLY A 45 10.51 13.15 2.51
C GLY A 45 11.71 13.98 3.00
N PHE A 46 12.90 13.68 2.46
CA PHE A 46 14.16 14.27 2.93
C PHE A 46 14.96 14.98 1.84
N ASP A 47 14.47 14.99 0.60
CA ASP A 47 15.21 15.48 -0.56
C ASP A 47 14.88 16.92 -0.97
N SER A 48 13.83 17.52 -0.46
CA SER A 48 13.35 18.84 -0.89
C SER A 48 12.50 19.53 0.19
N ASP A 49 12.68 20.84 0.34
CA ASP A 49 11.80 21.71 1.13
C ASP A 49 10.60 22.23 0.31
N SER A 50 10.38 21.72 -0.90
CA SER A 50 9.28 22.14 -1.74
C SER A 50 7.93 21.73 -1.14
N PRO A 51 6.90 22.59 -1.25
CA PRO A 51 5.56 22.21 -0.78
C PRO A 51 5.00 21.05 -1.59
N LEU A 52 4.12 20.28 -0.99
CA LEU A 52 3.39 19.20 -1.67
C LEU A 52 2.65 19.76 -2.90
N SER A 53 2.63 18.99 -3.98
CA SER A 53 2.03 19.35 -5.26
C SER A 53 1.46 18.09 -5.94
N GLY A 54 0.89 18.22 -7.14
CA GLY A 54 0.41 17.08 -7.91
C GLY A 54 -0.84 16.42 -7.32
N GLY A 55 -1.66 17.17 -6.56
CA GLY A 55 -2.88 16.66 -5.95
C GLY A 55 -2.68 15.90 -4.64
N ILE A 56 -1.46 15.86 -4.10
CA ILE A 56 -1.19 15.33 -2.76
C ILE A 56 -1.27 16.45 -1.74
N GLN A 57 -2.05 16.24 -0.70
CA GLN A 57 -2.20 17.17 0.40
C GLN A 57 -2.45 16.40 1.70
N THR A 58 -1.65 16.68 2.72
CA THR A 58 -1.89 16.25 4.09
C THR A 58 -2.64 17.32 4.87
N THR A 59 -3.54 16.89 5.75
CA THR A 59 -4.31 17.82 6.60
C THR A 59 -4.20 17.40 8.06
N GLY A 60 -3.91 18.39 8.90
CA GLY A 60 -3.75 18.21 10.33
C GLY A 60 -2.50 18.89 10.85
N ASN A 61 -2.34 18.85 12.16
CA ASN A 61 -1.21 19.46 12.87
C ASN A 61 -0.85 18.66 14.12
N TYR A 62 -1.07 17.35 14.10
CA TYR A 62 -0.69 16.52 15.23
C TYR A 62 0.83 16.56 15.43
N PRO A 63 1.31 16.80 16.67
CA PRO A 63 2.74 16.97 16.91
C PRO A 63 3.53 15.67 16.71
N GLY A 64 4.86 15.81 16.53
CA GLY A 64 5.79 14.68 16.53
C GLY A 64 5.99 13.99 15.19
N ALA A 65 5.72 14.66 14.06
CA ALA A 65 6.16 14.19 12.73
C ALA A 65 7.67 13.94 12.72
N ALA A 66 8.12 12.91 12.03
CA ALA A 66 9.54 12.64 11.84
C ALA A 66 10.17 13.75 10.96
N ARG A 67 11.37 14.18 11.34
CA ARG A 67 12.07 15.32 10.71
C ARG A 67 13.30 14.88 9.92
N ASP A 68 13.76 13.67 10.17
CA ASP A 68 14.94 13.09 9.58
C ASP A 68 14.80 11.56 9.49
N PRO A 69 15.72 10.87 8.78
CA PRO A 69 15.67 9.43 8.62
C PRO A 69 15.73 8.66 9.93
N GLU A 70 16.52 9.13 10.92
CA GLU A 70 16.72 8.46 12.20
C GLU A 70 15.41 8.45 13.01
N GLU A 71 14.68 9.56 13.03
CA GLU A 71 13.37 9.66 13.68
C GLU A 71 12.35 8.77 12.97
N LEU A 72 12.33 8.77 11.64
CA LEU A 72 11.40 7.94 10.86
C LEU A 72 11.66 6.44 11.07
N PHE A 73 12.93 6.01 11.08
CA PHE A 73 13.29 4.62 11.35
C PHE A 73 12.89 4.19 12.78
N ALA A 74 13.06 5.08 13.77
CA ALA A 74 12.63 4.81 15.13
C ALA A 74 11.11 4.64 15.22
N ASP A 75 10.35 5.46 14.52
CA ASP A 75 8.88 5.39 14.46
C ASP A 75 8.43 4.11 13.77
N ILE A 76 9.02 3.76 12.63
CA ILE A 76 8.70 2.52 11.93
C ILE A 76 9.03 1.31 12.82
N LYS A 77 10.18 1.27 13.50
CA LYS A 77 10.51 0.20 14.47
C LYS A 77 9.41 0.05 15.52
N LYS A 78 8.90 1.16 16.04
CA LYS A 78 7.82 1.12 17.03
C LYS A 78 6.53 0.52 16.46
N VAL A 79 6.20 0.81 15.22
CA VAL A 79 5.04 0.20 14.53
C VAL A 79 5.26 -1.30 14.29
N LEU A 80 6.48 -1.70 13.90
CA LEU A 80 6.81 -3.11 13.68
C LEU A 80 6.64 -3.95 14.96
N GLU A 81 6.93 -3.38 16.14
CA GLU A 81 6.68 -4.03 17.45
C GLU A 81 5.18 -4.22 17.75
N LEU A 82 4.33 -3.35 17.22
CA LEU A 82 2.88 -3.32 17.52
C LEU A 82 2.03 -4.06 16.48
N THR A 83 2.65 -4.61 15.44
CA THR A 83 1.95 -5.23 14.31
C THR A 83 2.44 -6.65 14.04
N PRO A 84 1.53 -7.62 13.73
CA PRO A 84 1.91 -9.01 13.50
C PRO A 84 2.33 -9.28 12.05
N GLY A 85 2.89 -10.46 11.79
CA GLY A 85 3.12 -11.02 10.46
C GLY A 85 4.30 -10.42 9.70
N LYS A 86 4.50 -10.92 8.47
CA LYS A 86 5.58 -10.49 7.57
C LYS A 86 5.29 -9.09 6.99
N LYS A 87 6.32 -8.26 6.91
CA LYS A 87 6.19 -6.87 6.47
C LYS A 87 7.21 -6.51 5.41
N LYS A 88 6.82 -5.57 4.56
CA LYS A 88 7.72 -4.79 3.72
C LYS A 88 7.56 -3.31 4.07
N ILE A 89 8.53 -2.50 3.70
CA ILE A 89 8.41 -1.04 3.80
C ILE A 89 8.32 -0.47 2.40
N ASN A 90 7.29 0.32 2.16
CA ASN A 90 7.12 1.03 0.90
C ASN A 90 7.76 2.42 1.01
N VAL A 91 8.72 2.71 0.12
CA VAL A 91 9.55 3.90 0.17
C VAL A 91 9.35 4.74 -1.09
N HIS A 92 9.16 6.05 -0.93
CA HIS A 92 9.19 7.00 -2.04
C HIS A 92 10.62 7.48 -2.35
N ALA A 93 10.86 7.89 -3.58
CA ALA A 93 12.16 8.43 -4.00
C ALA A 93 12.57 9.70 -3.23
N SER A 94 11.59 10.47 -2.73
CA SER A 94 11.83 11.63 -1.85
C SER A 94 12.45 11.29 -0.49
N TYR A 95 12.50 10.02 -0.13
CA TYR A 95 13.14 9.54 1.11
C TYR A 95 14.58 9.06 0.90
N ALA A 96 15.25 9.53 -0.14
CA ALA A 96 16.69 9.34 -0.32
C ALA A 96 17.47 9.89 0.89
N VAL A 97 18.46 9.14 1.35
CA VAL A 97 19.32 9.51 2.50
C VAL A 97 20.72 9.77 1.97
N PHE A 98 21.08 11.03 1.85
CA PHE A 98 22.38 11.42 1.33
C PHE A 98 23.44 11.46 2.42
N ASP A 99 24.68 11.13 2.04
CA ASP A 99 25.83 11.37 2.90
C ASP A 99 25.99 12.87 3.19
N LYS A 100 26.55 13.20 4.35
CA LYS A 100 26.68 14.58 4.81
C LYS A 100 27.37 15.48 3.79
N GLY A 101 26.65 16.48 3.34
CA GLY A 101 27.11 17.47 2.35
C GLY A 101 26.96 17.03 0.88
N GLN A 102 26.36 15.89 0.63
CA GLN A 102 25.91 15.47 -0.69
C GLN A 102 24.43 15.81 -0.86
N HIS A 103 24.05 16.14 -2.07
CA HIS A 103 22.67 16.26 -2.50
C HIS A 103 22.63 15.99 -4.00
N ARG A 104 21.63 15.21 -4.42
CA ARG A 104 21.35 14.93 -5.83
C ARG A 104 19.93 15.33 -6.16
N ASN A 105 19.75 15.82 -7.36
CA ASN A 105 18.40 16.07 -7.86
C ASN A 105 17.71 14.73 -8.17
N ARG A 106 16.38 14.70 -8.16
CA ARG A 106 15.58 13.47 -8.32
C ARG A 106 15.90 12.69 -9.58
N ASN A 107 16.28 13.32 -10.68
CA ASN A 107 16.70 12.65 -11.91
C ASN A 107 18.11 12.04 -11.84
N GLU A 108 18.87 12.33 -10.78
CA GLU A 108 20.26 11.89 -10.59
C GLU A 108 20.45 10.99 -9.38
N ILE A 109 19.36 10.61 -8.68
CA ILE A 109 19.42 9.72 -7.52
C ILE A 109 19.99 8.35 -7.91
N LEU A 110 20.73 7.77 -6.97
CA LEU A 110 21.43 6.51 -7.16
C LEU A 110 20.94 5.45 -6.16
N PRO A 111 21.13 4.16 -6.44
CA PRO A 111 20.82 3.08 -5.50
C PRO A 111 21.47 3.26 -4.13
N GLU A 112 22.69 3.81 -4.06
CA GLU A 112 23.45 4.05 -2.84
C GLU A 112 22.77 5.06 -1.91
N ASP A 113 21.99 5.99 -2.45
CA ASP A 113 21.24 6.98 -1.66
C ASP A 113 20.12 6.32 -0.83
N PHE A 114 19.84 5.05 -1.09
CA PHE A 114 18.86 4.24 -0.37
C PHE A 114 19.50 3.12 0.47
N LYS A 115 20.82 3.16 0.64
CA LYS A 115 21.54 2.15 1.44
C LYS A 115 21.04 2.09 2.89
N ALA A 116 20.70 3.22 3.49
CA ALA A 116 20.16 3.28 4.84
C ALA A 116 18.85 2.47 4.98
N TRP A 117 17.98 2.50 3.97
CA TRP A 117 16.76 1.70 3.92
C TRP A 117 17.04 0.21 3.80
N VAL A 118 18.03 -0.17 3.00
CA VAL A 118 18.46 -1.58 2.87
C VAL A 118 19.05 -2.09 4.18
N ASP A 119 19.89 -1.30 4.84
CA ASP A 119 20.47 -1.65 6.14
C ASP A 119 19.36 -1.80 7.20
N PHE A 120 18.40 -0.88 7.22
CA PHE A 120 17.23 -0.94 8.09
C PHE A 120 16.37 -2.18 7.83
N ALA A 121 16.10 -2.50 6.57
CA ALA A 121 15.34 -3.69 6.20
C ALA A 121 16.04 -4.99 6.63
N LYS A 122 17.36 -5.08 6.45
CA LYS A 122 18.17 -6.21 6.91
C LYS A 122 18.17 -6.34 8.44
N GLU A 123 18.23 -5.23 9.17
CA GLU A 123 18.19 -5.20 10.64
C GLU A 123 16.83 -5.67 11.18
N THR A 124 15.75 -5.25 10.54
CA THR A 124 14.39 -5.51 11.01
C THR A 124 13.76 -6.77 10.41
N GLY A 125 14.41 -7.39 9.42
CA GLY A 125 13.86 -8.55 8.70
C GLY A 125 12.67 -8.20 7.82
N THR A 126 12.59 -6.95 7.33
CA THR A 126 11.55 -6.50 6.42
C THR A 126 12.02 -6.51 4.96
N GLY A 127 11.08 -6.56 4.02
CA GLY A 127 11.37 -6.29 2.62
C GLY A 127 11.22 -4.80 2.29
N LEU A 128 11.49 -4.44 1.02
CA LEU A 128 11.28 -3.07 0.51
C LEU A 128 10.49 -3.09 -0.79
N ASP A 129 9.60 -2.08 -0.94
CA ASP A 129 8.97 -1.68 -2.20
C ASP A 129 9.31 -0.22 -2.49
N PHE A 130 9.13 0.22 -3.75
CA PHE A 130 9.59 1.53 -4.16
C PHE A 130 8.57 2.29 -5.02
N ASN A 131 8.53 3.62 -4.85
CA ASN A 131 7.74 4.53 -5.67
C ASN A 131 8.60 5.70 -6.14
N PRO A 132 8.66 5.98 -7.44
CA PRO A 132 9.09 7.29 -7.92
C PRO A 132 8.23 8.39 -7.31
N THR A 133 8.78 9.58 -7.10
CA THR A 133 8.04 10.71 -6.55
C THR A 133 7.87 11.79 -7.61
N PHE A 134 6.75 11.75 -8.34
CA PHE A 134 6.41 12.71 -9.40
C PHE A 134 5.62 13.91 -8.89
N PHE A 135 5.88 14.35 -7.66
CA PHE A 135 5.22 15.49 -7.01
C PHE A 135 6.18 16.19 -6.02
N GLY A 136 5.78 17.34 -5.46
CA GLY A 136 6.55 18.01 -4.42
C GLY A 136 7.97 18.39 -4.86
N HIS A 137 8.13 18.96 -6.07
CA HIS A 137 9.42 19.31 -6.64
C HIS A 137 9.28 20.50 -7.61
N GLU A 138 10.32 21.32 -7.73
CA GLU A 138 10.31 22.50 -8.60
C GLU A 138 10.12 22.19 -10.10
N MET A 139 10.45 20.96 -10.52
CA MET A 139 10.24 20.47 -11.89
C MET A 139 8.84 19.96 -12.16
N VAL A 140 7.91 20.04 -11.22
CA VAL A 140 6.47 19.93 -11.50
C VAL A 140 6.04 21.29 -12.06
N LYS A 141 5.83 21.37 -13.36
CA LYS A 141 5.47 22.61 -14.06
C LYS A 141 4.00 22.57 -14.49
N ASP A 142 3.24 23.58 -14.06
CA ASP A 142 1.79 23.66 -14.34
C ASP A 142 1.00 22.41 -13.92
N GLY A 143 1.46 21.73 -12.85
CA GLY A 143 0.87 20.47 -12.38
C GLY A 143 1.19 19.25 -13.26
N LEU A 144 2.18 19.35 -14.15
CA LEU A 144 2.54 18.29 -15.11
C LEU A 144 3.99 17.81 -14.90
N THR A 145 4.16 16.51 -15.13
CA THR A 145 5.45 15.78 -15.06
C THR A 145 5.67 14.99 -16.37
N LEU A 146 5.31 13.70 -16.39
CA LEU A 146 5.48 12.80 -17.54
C LEU A 146 4.57 13.13 -18.73
N THR A 147 3.58 14.00 -18.54
CA THR A 147 2.68 14.47 -19.59
C THR A 147 3.04 15.87 -20.13
N SER A 148 4.05 16.52 -19.55
CA SER A 148 4.42 17.90 -19.89
C SER A 148 4.65 18.07 -21.39
N PRO A 149 4.16 19.17 -22.01
CA PRO A 149 4.51 19.53 -23.37
C PRO A 149 5.98 20.00 -23.51
N ASP A 150 6.59 20.43 -22.40
CA ASP A 150 8.00 20.79 -22.35
C ASP A 150 8.87 19.53 -22.23
N ASP A 151 9.68 19.28 -23.26
CA ASP A 151 10.58 18.15 -23.33
C ASP A 151 11.63 18.15 -22.21
N SER A 152 12.06 19.31 -21.73
CA SER A 152 13.04 19.38 -20.64
C SER A 152 12.45 18.91 -19.32
N VAL A 153 11.20 19.27 -19.04
CA VAL A 153 10.44 18.78 -17.86
C VAL A 153 10.20 17.29 -17.99
N ARG A 154 9.71 16.85 -19.15
CA ARG A 154 9.38 15.43 -19.36
C ARG A 154 10.63 14.55 -19.28
N ASN A 155 11.75 14.94 -19.88
CA ASN A 155 13.00 14.19 -19.83
C ASN A 155 13.56 14.10 -18.41
N PHE A 156 13.47 15.16 -17.61
CA PHE A 156 13.84 15.13 -16.19
C PHE A 156 13.09 14.01 -15.45
N TRP A 157 11.78 13.93 -15.66
CA TRP A 157 10.96 12.93 -14.99
C TRP A 157 11.11 11.50 -15.56
N ILE A 158 11.42 11.37 -16.85
CA ILE A 158 11.79 10.09 -17.45
C ILE A 158 13.10 9.58 -16.83
N ASP A 159 14.10 10.44 -16.66
CA ASP A 159 15.38 10.07 -16.02
C ASP A 159 15.18 9.69 -14.54
N HIS A 160 14.30 10.42 -13.84
CA HIS A 160 13.87 10.04 -12.49
C HIS A 160 13.22 8.64 -12.45
N GLY A 161 12.32 8.36 -13.38
CA GLY A 161 11.70 7.04 -13.50
C GLY A 161 12.71 5.93 -13.77
N LYS A 162 13.69 6.15 -14.66
CA LYS A 162 14.78 5.21 -14.92
C LYS A 162 15.67 4.99 -13.69
N ALA A 163 15.99 6.04 -12.95
CA ALA A 163 16.71 5.93 -11.69
C ALA A 163 15.94 5.05 -10.70
N SER A 164 14.62 5.22 -10.65
CA SER A 164 13.73 4.42 -9.77
C SER A 164 13.71 2.94 -10.15
N VAL A 165 13.78 2.59 -11.44
CA VAL A 165 13.93 1.19 -11.88
C VAL A 165 15.23 0.59 -11.34
N ARG A 166 16.35 1.32 -11.41
CA ARG A 166 17.64 0.85 -10.87
C ARG A 166 17.62 0.69 -9.35
N ILE A 167 16.92 1.58 -8.64
CA ILE A 167 16.76 1.49 -7.17
C ILE A 167 15.92 0.27 -6.79
N ALA A 168 14.80 0.03 -7.48
CA ALA A 168 13.98 -1.15 -7.24
C ALA A 168 14.75 -2.46 -7.49
N GLN A 169 15.57 -2.51 -8.57
CA GLN A 169 16.47 -3.63 -8.83
C GLN A 169 17.48 -3.82 -7.70
N TYR A 170 18.09 -2.72 -7.21
CA TYR A 170 19.01 -2.76 -6.09
C TYR A 170 18.36 -3.31 -4.81
N PHE A 171 17.14 -2.87 -4.46
CA PHE A 171 16.40 -3.40 -3.32
C PHE A 171 16.20 -4.91 -3.44
N ALA A 172 15.71 -5.34 -4.59
CA ALA A 172 15.44 -6.75 -4.84
C ALA A 172 16.71 -7.61 -4.74
N GLU A 173 17.84 -7.16 -5.31
CA GLU A 173 19.13 -7.84 -5.22
C GLU A 173 19.67 -7.90 -3.80
N GLN A 174 19.56 -6.79 -3.04
CA GLN A 174 20.10 -6.70 -1.68
C GLN A 174 19.31 -7.54 -0.67
N LEU A 175 18.02 -7.73 -0.89
CA LEU A 175 17.11 -8.44 0.03
C LEU A 175 16.74 -9.84 -0.46
N GLY A 176 17.01 -10.17 -1.72
CA GLY A 176 16.73 -11.49 -2.29
C GLY A 176 15.22 -11.79 -2.45
N GLU A 177 14.38 -10.74 -2.55
CA GLU A 177 12.95 -10.87 -2.76
C GLU A 177 12.43 -9.81 -3.75
N PRO A 178 11.27 -10.04 -4.42
CA PRO A 178 10.72 -9.08 -5.37
C PRO A 178 10.44 -7.72 -4.75
N CYS A 179 10.73 -6.65 -5.50
CA CYS A 179 10.38 -5.26 -5.18
C CYS A 179 9.26 -4.80 -6.12
N VAL A 180 8.14 -4.35 -5.57
CA VAL A 180 7.08 -3.66 -6.31
C VAL A 180 7.55 -2.25 -6.60
N LEU A 181 7.45 -1.81 -7.86
CA LEU A 181 7.80 -0.47 -8.31
C LEU A 181 6.56 0.21 -8.88
N ASN A 182 5.97 1.12 -8.12
CA ASN A 182 4.69 1.73 -8.48
C ASN A 182 4.83 3.09 -9.16
N PHE A 183 4.34 3.22 -10.38
CA PHE A 183 4.27 4.47 -11.14
C PHE A 183 2.90 5.13 -10.97
N TRP A 184 2.87 6.22 -10.22
CA TRP A 184 1.72 7.09 -10.05
C TRP A 184 2.09 8.53 -10.40
N ILE A 185 1.22 9.25 -11.11
CA ILE A 185 1.36 10.69 -11.40
C ILE A 185 0.09 11.45 -11.07
N GLY A 186 0.26 12.67 -10.59
CA GLY A 186 -0.84 13.61 -10.35
C GLY A 186 -1.22 14.47 -11.54
N ASP A 187 -0.66 14.23 -12.72
CA ASP A 187 -0.81 15.05 -13.92
C ASP A 187 -2.28 15.16 -14.39
N GLY A 188 -2.72 16.37 -14.59
CA GLY A 188 -4.09 16.64 -15.04
C GLY A 188 -4.40 18.11 -15.16
N PHE A 189 -5.68 18.46 -15.29
CA PHE A 189 -6.15 19.84 -15.43
C PHE A 189 -7.34 20.12 -14.50
N LYS A 190 -7.30 21.28 -13.88
CA LYS A 190 -8.39 21.80 -13.06
C LYS A 190 -9.59 22.21 -13.92
N ASP A 191 -9.33 22.92 -15.01
CA ASP A 191 -10.32 23.50 -15.89
C ASP A 191 -10.46 22.70 -17.20
N ILE A 192 -11.23 23.22 -18.13
CA ILE A 192 -11.64 22.53 -19.36
C ILE A 192 -10.44 22.24 -20.28
N PRO A 193 -10.04 20.98 -20.46
CA PRO A 193 -9.02 20.63 -21.46
C PRO A 193 -9.62 20.62 -22.86
N ALA A 194 -8.91 21.19 -23.84
CA ALA A 194 -9.26 21.07 -25.25
C ALA A 194 -8.82 19.72 -25.85
N ASP A 195 -7.80 19.11 -25.27
CA ASP A 195 -7.24 17.83 -25.71
C ASP A 195 -6.93 16.93 -24.50
N ARG A 196 -7.48 15.74 -24.52
CA ARG A 196 -7.26 14.70 -23.51
C ARG A 196 -6.44 13.52 -24.03
N LEU A 197 -6.12 13.50 -25.34
CA LEU A 197 -5.37 12.40 -25.98
C LEU A 197 -3.87 12.66 -25.94
N ILE A 198 -3.40 13.83 -26.39
CA ILE A 198 -1.98 14.12 -26.50
C ILE A 198 -1.23 14.00 -25.16
N PRO A 199 -1.73 14.48 -24.02
CA PRO A 199 -1.07 14.25 -22.73
C PRO A 199 -0.94 12.76 -22.39
N ARG A 200 -1.95 11.94 -22.69
CA ARG A 200 -1.90 10.49 -22.49
C ARG A 200 -0.91 9.79 -23.42
N LEU A 201 -0.78 10.25 -24.67
CA LEU A 201 0.24 9.74 -25.59
C LEU A 201 1.65 10.04 -25.06
N ARG A 202 1.88 11.26 -24.51
CA ARG A 202 3.14 11.60 -23.84
C ARG A 202 3.39 10.72 -22.62
N TYR A 203 2.36 10.47 -21.81
CA TYR A 203 2.48 9.60 -20.62
C TYR A 203 2.86 8.18 -21.02
N ARG A 204 2.19 7.62 -22.04
CA ARG A 204 2.51 6.31 -22.58
C ARG A 204 3.97 6.24 -23.05
N ASP A 205 4.38 7.17 -23.89
CA ASP A 205 5.75 7.26 -24.40
C ASP A 205 6.78 7.40 -23.26
N SER A 206 6.48 8.21 -22.24
CA SER A 206 7.35 8.37 -21.09
C SER A 206 7.49 7.08 -20.28
N LEU A 207 6.40 6.36 -20.03
CA LEU A 207 6.44 5.05 -19.35
C LEU A 207 7.20 4.02 -20.17
N GLU A 208 7.00 3.96 -21.49
CA GLU A 208 7.74 3.07 -22.39
C GLU A 208 9.25 3.35 -22.35
N GLN A 209 9.65 4.64 -22.31
CA GLN A 209 11.05 5.02 -22.16
C GLN A 209 11.62 4.64 -20.79
N ILE A 210 10.87 4.82 -19.71
CA ILE A 210 11.27 4.43 -18.35
C ILE A 210 11.47 2.92 -18.28
N LEU A 211 10.49 2.14 -18.77
CA LEU A 211 10.51 0.69 -18.73
C LEU A 211 11.49 0.05 -19.74
N SER A 212 12.12 0.85 -20.61
CA SER A 212 13.26 0.40 -21.42
C SER A 212 14.55 0.25 -20.61
N GLU A 213 14.62 0.78 -19.38
CA GLU A 213 15.72 0.54 -18.46
C GLU A 213 15.80 -0.95 -18.11
N LYS A 214 17.03 -1.45 -17.96
CA LYS A 214 17.24 -2.88 -17.71
C LYS A 214 16.92 -3.26 -16.27
N TYR A 215 16.07 -4.27 -16.09
CA TYR A 215 15.79 -4.89 -14.80
C TYR A 215 15.50 -6.39 -14.97
N ASP A 216 15.50 -7.14 -13.86
CA ASP A 216 15.06 -8.53 -13.83
C ASP A 216 13.53 -8.58 -13.55
N PRO A 217 12.70 -9.01 -14.54
CA PRO A 217 11.25 -9.04 -14.35
C PRO A 217 10.77 -10.09 -13.31
N SER A 218 11.62 -11.01 -12.89
CA SER A 218 11.29 -11.89 -11.77
C SER A 218 11.42 -11.18 -10.42
N MET A 219 12.26 -10.14 -10.35
CA MET A 219 12.66 -9.45 -9.13
C MET A 219 12.05 -8.04 -9.02
N VAL A 220 11.84 -7.33 -10.12
CA VAL A 220 11.17 -6.02 -10.12
C VAL A 220 9.79 -6.17 -10.73
N LYS A 221 8.78 -5.70 -10.01
CA LYS A 221 7.37 -5.75 -10.40
C LYS A 221 6.86 -4.33 -10.68
N PRO A 222 7.06 -3.81 -11.91
CA PRO A 222 6.55 -2.48 -12.25
C PRO A 222 5.03 -2.48 -12.31
N CYS A 223 4.44 -1.52 -11.61
CA CYS A 223 3.00 -1.30 -11.55
C CYS A 223 2.66 0.07 -12.11
N VAL A 224 1.44 0.23 -12.61
CA VAL A 224 0.87 1.53 -12.96
C VAL A 224 -0.42 1.73 -12.17
N GLU A 225 -0.46 2.84 -11.43
CA GLU A 225 -1.56 3.20 -10.57
C GLU A 225 -2.40 4.31 -11.17
N SER A 226 -3.72 4.17 -11.07
CA SER A 226 -4.64 5.19 -11.54
C SER A 226 -4.75 6.35 -10.55
N LYS A 227 -5.11 7.53 -11.08
CA LYS A 227 -5.56 8.68 -10.31
C LYS A 227 -7.01 9.00 -10.64
N VAL A 228 -7.82 9.24 -9.61
CA VAL A 228 -9.15 9.83 -9.76
C VAL A 228 -9.03 11.37 -9.75
N PHE A 229 -10.13 12.08 -10.01
CA PHE A 229 -10.20 13.53 -9.83
C PHE A 229 -9.75 13.93 -8.40
N GLY A 230 -9.27 15.16 -8.26
CA GLY A 230 -8.85 15.68 -6.96
C GLY A 230 -8.53 17.17 -7.05
N ILE A 231 -7.96 17.73 -5.98
CA ILE A 231 -7.58 19.15 -5.93
C ILE A 231 -6.53 19.43 -7.01
N GLY A 232 -6.86 20.35 -7.93
CA GLY A 232 -6.01 20.74 -9.06
C GLY A 232 -6.18 19.88 -10.32
N VAL A 233 -6.94 18.79 -10.27
CA VAL A 233 -7.21 17.89 -11.41
C VAL A 233 -8.68 17.51 -11.49
N GLU A 234 -9.57 18.46 -11.26
CA GLU A 234 -11.01 18.26 -11.16
C GLU A 234 -11.66 17.85 -12.49
N SER A 235 -11.14 18.37 -13.61
CA SER A 235 -11.72 18.13 -14.93
C SER A 235 -11.08 17.00 -15.71
N TYR A 236 -9.82 16.66 -15.39
CA TYR A 236 -9.06 15.69 -16.17
C TYR A 236 -7.85 15.18 -15.41
N THR A 237 -7.71 13.87 -15.36
CA THR A 237 -6.48 13.17 -14.95
C THR A 237 -5.92 12.39 -16.14
N ALA A 238 -4.62 12.51 -16.39
CA ALA A 238 -3.97 11.78 -17.49
C ALA A 238 -3.91 10.28 -17.19
N GLY A 239 -3.56 9.93 -15.94
CA GLY A 239 -3.47 8.56 -15.45
C GLY A 239 -4.82 8.00 -14.96
N SER A 240 -5.91 8.12 -15.74
CA SER A 240 -7.19 7.52 -15.35
C SER A 240 -7.12 5.98 -15.34
N SER A 241 -8.08 5.33 -14.68
CA SER A 241 -8.13 3.86 -14.58
C SER A 241 -8.16 3.18 -15.97
N GLU A 242 -8.86 3.76 -16.94
CA GLU A 242 -8.89 3.24 -18.31
C GLU A 242 -7.50 3.30 -18.98
N PHE A 243 -6.74 4.35 -18.71
CA PHE A 243 -5.38 4.48 -19.25
C PHE A 243 -4.44 3.44 -18.61
N THR A 244 -4.40 3.38 -17.28
CA THR A 244 -3.46 2.51 -16.55
C THR A 244 -3.76 1.02 -16.79
N LEU A 245 -5.03 0.62 -16.78
CA LEU A 245 -5.43 -0.76 -17.12
C LEU A 245 -5.10 -1.12 -18.57
N SER A 246 -5.34 -0.21 -19.52
CA SER A 246 -5.00 -0.44 -20.92
C SER A 246 -3.49 -0.54 -21.11
N PHE A 247 -2.72 0.30 -20.41
CA PHE A 247 -1.25 0.24 -20.44
C PHE A 247 -0.74 -1.10 -19.88
N ALA A 248 -1.17 -1.50 -18.69
CA ALA A 248 -0.78 -2.78 -18.10
C ALA A 248 -1.17 -3.97 -18.99
N ALA A 249 -2.38 -3.98 -19.55
CA ALA A 249 -2.84 -5.05 -20.44
C ALA A 249 -2.05 -5.13 -21.77
N SER A 250 -1.47 -4.02 -22.23
CA SER A 250 -0.70 -3.97 -23.48
C SER A 250 0.81 -4.16 -23.27
N HIS A 251 1.31 -4.17 -22.04
CA HIS A 251 2.73 -4.26 -21.70
C HIS A 251 2.99 -5.45 -20.77
N LYS A 252 3.46 -6.56 -21.35
CA LYS A 252 3.74 -7.79 -20.56
C LYS A 252 4.72 -7.51 -19.42
N GLY A 253 4.37 -7.94 -18.21
CA GLY A 253 5.19 -7.77 -17.02
C GLY A 253 4.92 -6.47 -16.25
N VAL A 254 4.04 -5.60 -16.78
CA VAL A 254 3.52 -4.45 -16.05
C VAL A 254 2.22 -4.84 -15.36
N LEU A 255 2.10 -4.57 -14.07
CA LEU A 255 0.94 -4.92 -13.27
C LEU A 255 -0.02 -3.72 -13.14
N PRO A 256 -1.32 -3.96 -13.17
CA PRO A 256 -2.27 -2.94 -12.74
C PRO A 256 -2.20 -2.83 -11.21
N LEU A 257 -2.05 -1.61 -10.70
CA LEU A 257 -2.21 -1.32 -9.29
C LEU A 257 -3.53 -0.58 -9.07
N MET A 258 -4.34 -1.12 -8.19
CA MET A 258 -5.60 -0.48 -7.77
C MET A 258 -5.43 0.09 -6.37
N ASP A 259 -5.59 1.40 -6.24
CA ASP A 259 -5.87 2.04 -4.96
C ASP A 259 -7.39 2.11 -4.78
N ASN A 260 -7.91 1.66 -3.64
CA ASN A 260 -9.37 1.67 -3.43
C ASN A 260 -9.95 3.05 -3.15
N GLY A 261 -9.11 4.09 -2.99
CA GLY A 261 -9.51 5.50 -2.97
C GLY A 261 -9.62 6.14 -4.36
N HIS A 262 -9.03 5.53 -5.40
CA HIS A 262 -8.90 6.12 -6.73
C HIS A 262 -10.06 5.78 -7.68
N TYR A 263 -11.24 5.47 -7.14
CA TYR A 263 -12.46 5.19 -7.92
C TYR A 263 -13.63 6.06 -7.46
N HIS A 264 -14.69 6.09 -8.26
CA HIS A 264 -15.90 6.78 -7.86
C HIS A 264 -16.47 6.14 -6.58
N PRO A 265 -17.03 6.91 -5.62
CA PRO A 265 -17.51 6.38 -4.33
C PRO A 265 -18.57 5.27 -4.41
N THR A 266 -19.19 5.06 -5.57
CA THR A 266 -20.13 3.96 -5.82
C THR A 266 -19.49 2.72 -6.40
N GLU A 267 -18.21 2.77 -6.74
CA GLU A 267 -17.42 1.63 -7.21
C GLU A 267 -16.68 1.00 -6.05
N VAL A 268 -16.55 -0.32 -6.06
CA VAL A 268 -15.85 -1.09 -5.04
C VAL A 268 -14.70 -1.87 -5.68
N VAL A 269 -13.53 -1.84 -5.05
CA VAL A 269 -12.34 -2.54 -5.56
C VAL A 269 -12.46 -4.04 -5.35
N SER A 270 -13.21 -4.47 -4.34
CA SER A 270 -13.53 -5.89 -4.14
C SER A 270 -14.12 -6.56 -5.37
N ASP A 271 -14.97 -5.86 -6.16
CA ASP A 271 -15.50 -6.40 -7.42
C ASP A 271 -14.47 -6.38 -8.57
N LYS A 272 -13.51 -5.46 -8.52
CA LYS A 272 -12.47 -5.31 -9.55
C LYS A 272 -11.36 -6.37 -9.43
N ILE A 273 -11.03 -6.81 -8.23
CA ILE A 273 -10.00 -7.82 -7.97
C ILE A 273 -10.22 -9.10 -8.80
N PRO A 274 -11.36 -9.80 -8.71
CA PRO A 274 -11.57 -11.02 -9.49
C PRO A 274 -11.66 -10.75 -10.99
N ALA A 275 -12.16 -9.58 -11.39
CA ALA A 275 -12.20 -9.18 -12.80
C ALA A 275 -10.78 -9.09 -13.40
N LEU A 276 -9.84 -8.45 -12.69
CA LEU A 276 -8.46 -8.33 -13.16
C LEU A 276 -7.70 -9.66 -13.07
N LEU A 277 -7.93 -10.47 -12.03
CA LEU A 277 -7.33 -11.80 -11.90
C LEU A 277 -7.71 -12.77 -13.04
N ALA A 278 -8.77 -12.46 -13.81
CA ALA A 278 -9.12 -13.20 -15.01
C ALA A 278 -8.22 -12.90 -16.21
N PHE A 279 -7.47 -11.79 -16.19
CA PHE A 279 -6.63 -11.34 -17.30
C PHE A 279 -5.16 -11.19 -16.94
N PHE A 280 -4.83 -10.99 -15.67
CA PHE A 280 -3.48 -10.77 -15.17
C PHE A 280 -3.06 -11.91 -14.25
N ASP A 281 -1.84 -12.39 -14.41
CA ASP A 281 -1.26 -13.39 -13.51
C ASP A 281 -1.02 -12.82 -12.12
N GLU A 282 -0.62 -11.56 -12.03
CA GLU A 282 -0.34 -10.81 -10.80
C GLU A 282 -0.97 -9.42 -10.88
N ILE A 283 -1.41 -8.89 -9.75
CA ILE A 283 -1.92 -7.51 -9.58
C ILE A 283 -1.37 -6.91 -8.30
N ALA A 284 -1.48 -5.59 -8.15
CA ALA A 284 -1.10 -4.89 -6.94
C ALA A 284 -2.26 -4.07 -6.38
N LEU A 285 -2.25 -3.85 -5.07
CA LEU A 285 -3.23 -3.05 -4.35
C LEU A 285 -2.53 -2.03 -3.45
N HIS A 286 -2.99 -0.79 -3.50
CA HIS A 286 -2.88 0.18 -2.43
C HIS A 286 -4.19 0.21 -1.64
N ILE A 287 -4.07 0.06 -0.33
CA ILE A 287 -5.23 -0.09 0.56
C ILE A 287 -5.30 1.16 1.43
N THR A 288 -6.34 1.93 1.21
CA THR A 288 -6.70 3.13 1.97
C THR A 288 -8.14 3.03 2.44
N ARG A 289 -8.67 4.06 3.07
CA ARG A 289 -10.09 4.20 3.38
C ARG A 289 -10.62 5.52 2.83
N PRO A 290 -11.19 5.52 1.62
CA PRO A 290 -11.82 6.71 1.08
C PRO A 290 -13.08 7.07 1.88
N VAL A 291 -13.20 8.35 2.26
CA VAL A 291 -14.40 8.89 2.90
C VAL A 291 -15.07 9.83 1.93
N ARG A 292 -15.97 9.29 1.10
CA ARG A 292 -16.73 9.96 0.04
C ARG A 292 -15.91 10.39 -1.20
N TRP A 293 -14.60 10.46 -1.11
CA TRP A 293 -13.68 10.81 -2.19
C TRP A 293 -12.28 10.28 -1.82
N ASP A 294 -11.30 10.47 -2.70
CA ASP A 294 -9.89 10.15 -2.48
C ASP A 294 -9.32 10.99 -1.32
N SER A 295 -9.40 10.46 -0.12
CA SER A 295 -9.13 11.20 1.12
C SER A 295 -8.13 10.50 2.06
N ASP A 296 -7.54 9.42 1.62
CA ASP A 296 -6.42 8.68 2.23
C ASP A 296 -6.50 8.49 3.75
N HIS A 297 -7.70 8.17 4.26
CA HIS A 297 -7.89 7.90 5.68
C HIS A 297 -7.32 6.53 6.08
N VAL A 298 -7.00 6.42 7.36
CA VAL A 298 -6.52 5.17 7.98
C VAL A 298 -7.49 4.03 7.71
N VAL A 299 -6.95 2.91 7.25
CA VAL A 299 -7.71 1.67 7.00
C VAL A 299 -8.37 1.18 8.28
N LEU A 300 -9.65 0.86 8.19
CA LEU A 300 -10.44 0.25 9.26
C LEU A 300 -10.91 -1.15 8.85
N PHE A 301 -11.33 -1.94 9.82
CA PHE A 301 -11.93 -3.26 9.60
C PHE A 301 -13.41 -3.12 9.20
N ASP A 302 -13.67 -2.37 8.12
CA ASP A 302 -14.98 -2.12 7.56
C ASP A 302 -15.39 -3.15 6.49
N ASP A 303 -16.55 -2.96 5.87
CA ASP A 303 -17.11 -3.96 4.97
C ASP A 303 -16.32 -4.08 3.67
N GLU A 304 -15.87 -2.97 3.07
CA GLU A 304 -15.09 -3.03 1.83
C GLU A 304 -13.69 -3.65 2.07
N THR A 305 -13.03 -3.28 3.17
CA THR A 305 -11.75 -3.88 3.56
C THR A 305 -11.86 -5.41 3.73
N LYS A 306 -12.97 -5.88 4.34
CA LYS A 306 -13.25 -7.31 4.48
C LYS A 306 -13.53 -7.99 3.14
N GLU A 307 -14.32 -7.36 2.27
CA GLU A 307 -14.64 -7.95 0.96
C GLU A 307 -13.41 -7.97 0.02
N MET A 308 -12.55 -6.95 0.01
CA MET A 308 -11.29 -7.01 -0.73
C MET A 308 -10.41 -8.20 -0.29
N ALA A 309 -10.21 -8.35 1.01
CA ALA A 309 -9.46 -9.49 1.55
C ALA A 309 -10.12 -10.83 1.20
N LEU A 310 -11.45 -10.90 1.26
CA LEU A 310 -12.21 -12.09 0.90
C LEU A 310 -12.06 -12.45 -0.58
N GLU A 311 -12.05 -11.47 -1.48
CA GLU A 311 -11.81 -11.73 -2.90
C GLU A 311 -10.42 -12.29 -3.18
N ILE A 312 -9.39 -11.79 -2.49
CA ILE A 312 -8.02 -12.32 -2.62
C ILE A 312 -7.98 -13.78 -2.15
N VAL A 313 -8.52 -14.05 -0.97
CA VAL A 313 -8.45 -15.37 -0.32
C VAL A 313 -9.30 -16.40 -1.07
N ARG A 314 -10.57 -16.10 -1.36
CA ARG A 314 -11.46 -17.07 -2.00
C ARG A 314 -11.09 -17.41 -3.44
N ASN A 315 -10.30 -16.57 -4.10
CA ASN A 315 -9.75 -16.83 -5.43
C ASN A 315 -8.35 -17.45 -5.41
N ASN A 316 -7.85 -17.88 -4.23
CA ASN A 316 -6.52 -18.45 -4.04
C ASN A 316 -5.42 -17.50 -4.58
N ALA A 317 -5.59 -16.20 -4.40
CA ALA A 317 -4.75 -15.18 -5.01
C ALA A 317 -3.73 -14.54 -4.05
N LEU A 318 -3.52 -15.08 -2.84
CA LEU A 318 -2.56 -14.56 -1.87
C LEU A 318 -1.13 -14.45 -2.41
N GLY A 319 -0.72 -15.35 -3.30
CA GLY A 319 0.58 -15.31 -3.98
C GLY A 319 0.58 -14.53 -5.31
N ARG A 320 -0.54 -13.89 -5.67
CA ARG A 320 -0.74 -13.17 -6.95
C ARG A 320 -1.10 -11.69 -6.75
N VAL A 321 -1.33 -11.29 -5.51
CA VAL A 321 -1.72 -9.92 -5.16
C VAL A 321 -0.69 -9.31 -4.23
N TYR A 322 0.01 -8.31 -4.71
CA TYR A 322 0.92 -7.50 -3.89
C TYR A 322 0.11 -6.46 -3.13
N MET A 323 0.23 -6.47 -1.81
CA MET A 323 -0.61 -5.65 -0.92
C MET A 323 0.22 -4.61 -0.19
N ALA A 324 -0.11 -3.34 -0.37
CA ALA A 324 0.48 -2.23 0.36
C ALA A 324 -0.60 -1.36 0.97
N LEU A 325 -0.29 -0.76 2.13
CA LEU A 325 -1.12 0.28 2.72
C LEU A 325 -0.73 1.62 2.10
N ASP A 326 -1.73 2.47 1.85
CA ASP A 326 -1.51 3.82 1.34
C ASP A 326 -2.52 4.79 1.95
N PHE A 327 -2.16 5.32 3.08
CA PHE A 327 -2.92 6.35 3.77
C PHE A 327 -1.98 7.31 4.49
N PHE A 328 -2.43 8.54 4.75
CA PHE A 328 -1.70 9.49 5.55
C PHE A 328 -2.66 10.45 6.25
N ASP A 329 -2.49 10.56 7.56
CA ASP A 329 -3.34 11.38 8.41
C ASP A 329 -2.48 12.16 9.41
N ALA A 330 -2.40 13.47 9.22
CA ALA A 330 -1.67 14.38 10.09
C ALA A 330 -2.52 14.93 11.25
N SER A 331 -3.75 14.47 11.43
CA SER A 331 -4.67 14.93 12.48
C SER A 331 -4.65 14.07 13.75
N ILE A 332 -3.97 12.92 13.70
CA ILE A 332 -3.88 11.95 14.80
C ILE A 332 -2.44 11.46 15.01
N ASN A 333 -2.21 10.74 16.11
CA ASN A 333 -0.91 10.11 16.38
C ASN A 333 -0.52 9.14 15.24
N ARG A 334 0.65 9.36 14.62
CA ARG A 334 1.11 8.63 13.43
C ARG A 334 1.39 7.16 13.70
N ILE A 335 1.95 6.83 14.89
CA ILE A 335 2.17 5.44 15.32
C ILE A 335 0.84 4.71 15.47
N GLY A 336 -0.14 5.40 16.08
CA GLY A 336 -1.51 4.90 16.20
C GLY A 336 -2.17 4.67 14.86
N ALA A 337 -2.05 5.63 13.93
CA ALA A 337 -2.60 5.55 12.57
C ALA A 337 -2.04 4.31 11.83
N TRP A 338 -0.73 4.18 11.74
CA TRP A 338 -0.08 3.02 11.12
C TRP A 338 -0.51 1.69 11.74
N THR A 339 -0.48 1.62 13.09
CA THR A 339 -0.80 0.37 13.81
C THR A 339 -2.25 -0.05 13.61
N VAL A 340 -3.19 0.91 13.66
CA VAL A 340 -4.61 0.64 13.42
C VAL A 340 -4.82 0.14 11.99
N GLY A 341 -4.26 0.84 11.01
CA GLY A 341 -4.42 0.48 9.59
C GLY A 341 -3.85 -0.90 9.27
N PHE A 342 -2.62 -1.17 9.73
CA PHE A 342 -1.99 -2.46 9.51
C PHE A 342 -2.75 -3.61 10.17
N ARG A 343 -3.12 -3.46 11.45
CA ARG A 343 -3.93 -4.46 12.17
C ARG A 343 -5.30 -4.66 11.53
N SER A 344 -5.91 -3.62 10.99
CA SER A 344 -7.21 -3.71 10.31
C SER A 344 -7.14 -4.56 9.05
N TRP A 345 -6.09 -4.38 8.23
CA TRP A 345 -5.87 -5.20 7.05
C TRP A 345 -5.55 -6.66 7.42
N GLN A 346 -4.69 -6.90 8.41
CA GLN A 346 -4.39 -8.24 8.91
C GLN A 346 -5.64 -8.95 9.45
N LYS A 347 -6.53 -8.22 10.14
CA LYS A 347 -7.83 -8.76 10.59
C LYS A 347 -8.71 -9.13 9.40
N ALA A 348 -8.70 -8.33 8.34
CA ALA A 348 -9.49 -8.62 7.15
C ALA A 348 -9.02 -9.91 6.45
N LEU A 349 -7.70 -10.07 6.30
CA LEU A 349 -7.10 -11.30 5.77
C LEU A 349 -7.43 -12.51 6.65
N LEU A 350 -7.22 -12.41 7.97
CA LEU A 350 -7.57 -13.49 8.89
C LEU A 350 -9.06 -13.87 8.79
N ASN A 351 -9.94 -12.88 8.78
CA ASN A 351 -11.38 -13.10 8.66
C ASN A 351 -11.74 -13.83 7.36
N ALA A 352 -11.14 -13.42 6.25
CA ALA A 352 -11.34 -14.06 4.94
C ALA A 352 -10.82 -15.50 4.90
N MET A 353 -9.66 -15.78 5.52
CA MET A 353 -9.05 -17.11 5.58
C MET A 353 -9.80 -18.06 6.52
N LEU A 354 -10.51 -17.53 7.52
CA LEU A 354 -11.37 -18.30 8.42
C LEU A 354 -12.75 -18.61 7.83
N MET A 355 -13.09 -18.09 6.64
CA MET A 355 -14.33 -18.45 5.95
C MET A 355 -14.19 -19.80 5.26
N PRO A 356 -15.21 -20.70 5.34
CA PRO A 356 -15.22 -21.97 4.61
C PRO A 356 -15.52 -21.75 3.12
N ASN A 357 -14.61 -21.08 2.41
CA ASN A 357 -14.81 -20.57 1.05
C ASN A 357 -15.22 -21.66 0.04
N ASP A 358 -14.62 -22.86 0.10
CA ASP A 358 -14.94 -23.95 -0.82
C ASP A 358 -16.37 -24.44 -0.63
N ARG A 359 -16.86 -24.50 0.62
CA ARG A 359 -18.24 -24.83 0.93
C ARG A 359 -19.21 -23.78 0.37
N LEU A 360 -18.88 -22.50 0.54
CA LEU A 360 -19.71 -21.40 0.03
C LEU A 360 -19.75 -21.38 -1.51
N LYS A 361 -18.64 -21.64 -2.18
CA LYS A 361 -18.58 -21.78 -3.64
C LYS A 361 -19.45 -22.96 -4.12
N ALA A 362 -19.38 -24.10 -3.42
CA ALA A 362 -20.21 -25.25 -3.77
C ALA A 362 -21.72 -25.00 -3.65
N LEU A 363 -22.16 -24.14 -2.73
CA LEU A 363 -23.55 -23.68 -2.65
C LEU A 363 -23.93 -22.80 -3.83
N GLN A 364 -23.05 -21.89 -4.25
CA GLN A 364 -23.24 -21.05 -5.42
C GLN A 364 -23.40 -21.90 -6.69
N GLU A 365 -22.49 -22.86 -6.92
CA GLU A 365 -22.54 -23.77 -8.10
C GLU A 365 -23.82 -24.59 -8.18
N LYS A 366 -24.44 -24.88 -7.03
CA LYS A 366 -25.72 -25.57 -6.95
C LYS A 366 -26.93 -24.64 -7.05
N GLY A 367 -26.73 -23.32 -7.11
CA GLY A 367 -27.82 -22.33 -7.08
C GLY A 367 -28.53 -22.19 -5.73
N GLU A 368 -27.90 -22.69 -4.63
CA GLU A 368 -28.48 -22.65 -3.28
C GLU A 368 -28.26 -21.27 -2.61
N PHE A 369 -28.61 -20.18 -3.28
CA PHE A 369 -28.28 -18.80 -2.83
C PHE A 369 -28.91 -18.42 -1.50
N GLY A 370 -30.11 -18.90 -1.17
CA GLY A 370 -30.73 -18.64 0.13
C GLY A 370 -29.93 -19.28 1.28
N ARG A 371 -29.43 -20.49 1.08
CA ARG A 371 -28.56 -21.16 2.04
C ARG A 371 -27.19 -20.51 2.13
N LEU A 372 -26.60 -20.14 1.00
CA LEU A 372 -25.34 -19.38 0.93
C LEU A 372 -25.42 -18.10 1.76
N MET A 373 -26.48 -17.32 1.57
CA MET A 373 -26.70 -16.10 2.34
C MET A 373 -26.84 -16.38 3.83
N ALA A 374 -27.66 -17.36 4.22
CA ALA A 374 -27.84 -17.72 5.64
C ALA A 374 -26.53 -18.17 6.30
N GLU A 375 -25.76 -19.03 5.64
CA GLU A 375 -24.47 -19.50 6.19
C GLU A 375 -23.45 -18.35 6.29
N ARG A 376 -23.35 -17.46 5.33
CA ARG A 376 -22.47 -16.28 5.43
C ARG A 376 -22.82 -15.40 6.62
N GLU A 377 -24.10 -15.17 6.92
CA GLU A 377 -24.51 -14.38 8.08
C GLU A 377 -24.15 -15.09 9.40
N GLU A 378 -24.33 -16.41 9.48
CA GLU A 378 -23.94 -17.16 10.69
C GLU A 378 -22.43 -17.13 10.94
N PHE A 379 -21.58 -17.19 9.90
CA PHE A 379 -20.13 -17.11 10.04
C PHE A 379 -19.64 -15.76 10.58
N LYS A 380 -20.38 -14.67 10.37
CA LYS A 380 -20.03 -13.36 10.96
C LYS A 380 -20.05 -13.37 12.49
N THR A 381 -20.75 -14.33 13.11
CA THR A 381 -20.86 -14.47 14.55
C THR A 381 -19.86 -15.48 15.16
N TYR A 382 -19.01 -16.07 14.34
CA TYR A 382 -17.98 -17.00 14.81
C TYR A 382 -16.93 -16.26 15.67
N PRO A 383 -16.27 -16.96 16.61
CA PRO A 383 -15.40 -16.33 17.60
C PRO A 383 -14.05 -15.88 17.02
N PHE A 384 -14.12 -15.02 16.00
CA PHE A 384 -12.98 -14.46 15.30
C PHE A 384 -11.96 -13.80 16.24
N GLY A 385 -12.43 -13.00 17.23
CA GLY A 385 -11.56 -12.29 18.17
C GLY A 385 -10.61 -13.22 18.94
N ALA A 386 -11.08 -14.42 19.32
CA ALA A 386 -10.23 -15.37 20.01
C ALA A 386 -9.10 -15.95 19.14
N VAL A 387 -9.33 -16.09 17.81
CA VAL A 387 -8.28 -16.49 16.87
C VAL A 387 -7.31 -15.34 16.62
N TRP A 388 -7.82 -14.09 16.55
CA TRP A 388 -6.98 -12.90 16.42
C TRP A 388 -6.04 -12.74 17.61
N ASP A 389 -6.53 -12.89 18.84
CA ASP A 389 -5.72 -12.76 20.04
C ASP A 389 -4.63 -13.84 20.11
N GLU A 390 -4.96 -15.10 19.78
CA GLU A 390 -3.98 -16.18 19.65
C GLU A 390 -2.93 -15.89 18.57
N TYR A 391 -3.34 -15.31 17.42
CA TYR A 391 -2.41 -14.93 16.34
C TYR A 391 -1.42 -13.86 16.82
N LEU A 392 -1.90 -12.84 17.53
CA LEU A 392 -1.03 -11.82 18.10
C LEU A 392 -0.04 -12.41 19.11
N ASP A 393 -0.51 -13.29 20.01
CA ASP A 393 0.34 -13.97 21.00
C ASP A 393 1.44 -14.81 20.30
N ARG A 394 1.12 -15.54 19.23
CA ARG A 394 2.10 -16.28 18.42
C ARG A 394 3.13 -15.38 17.75
N CYS A 395 2.73 -14.21 17.29
CA CYS A 395 3.61 -13.20 16.72
C CYS A 395 4.38 -12.40 17.79
N SER A 396 4.23 -12.69 19.08
CA SER A 396 4.81 -11.92 20.18
C SER A 396 4.39 -10.44 20.18
N VAL A 397 3.19 -10.17 19.68
CA VAL A 397 2.57 -8.85 19.65
C VAL A 397 1.50 -8.78 20.73
N ARG A 398 1.40 -7.66 21.42
CA ARG A 398 0.43 -7.45 22.49
C ARG A 398 -1.02 -7.64 22.01
N SER A 399 -1.75 -8.59 22.63
CA SER A 399 -3.10 -8.98 22.26
C SER A 399 -4.19 -8.27 23.07
N ASP A 400 -3.86 -7.70 24.27
CA ASP A 400 -4.85 -7.02 25.09
C ASP A 400 -5.32 -5.69 24.48
N ALA A 401 -6.47 -5.20 24.93
CA ALA A 401 -7.08 -3.97 24.44
C ALA A 401 -6.27 -2.70 24.74
N ASP A 402 -5.33 -2.78 25.68
CA ASP A 402 -4.51 -1.63 26.12
C ASP A 402 -3.19 -1.46 25.33
N TRP A 403 -3.04 -2.15 24.18
CA TRP A 403 -1.86 -1.97 23.32
C TRP A 403 -1.63 -0.49 22.93
N TYR A 404 -2.70 0.32 22.89
CA TYR A 404 -2.60 1.76 22.60
C TYR A 404 -1.87 2.52 23.72
N GLY A 405 -1.82 1.97 24.92
CA GLY A 405 -1.00 2.50 26.02
C GLY A 405 0.48 2.58 25.65
N ASP A 406 0.98 1.65 24.83
CA ASP A 406 2.36 1.69 24.33
C ASP A 406 2.58 2.83 23.31
N VAL A 407 1.55 3.18 22.53
CA VAL A 407 1.56 4.34 21.63
C VAL A 407 1.65 5.63 22.45
N LEU A 408 0.79 5.77 23.47
CA LEU A 408 0.78 6.95 24.34
C LEU A 408 2.09 7.10 25.12
N LYS A 409 2.68 5.99 25.53
CA LYS A 409 4.01 6.01 26.16
C LYS A 409 5.07 6.52 25.20
N TYR A 410 5.13 5.99 23.97
CA TYR A 410 6.07 6.43 22.94
C TYR A 410 5.85 7.91 22.58
N GLU A 411 4.61 8.34 22.47
CA GLU A 411 4.27 9.75 22.26
C GLU A 411 4.86 10.65 23.35
N LYS A 412 4.67 10.28 24.60
CA LYS A 412 5.18 11.06 25.75
C LYS A 412 6.71 11.07 25.80
N GLU A 413 7.36 9.94 25.54
CA GLU A 413 8.80 9.76 25.72
C GLU A 413 9.62 10.20 24.51
N VAL A 414 9.03 10.19 23.29
CA VAL A 414 9.73 10.44 22.04
C VAL A 414 9.08 11.56 21.24
N LEU A 415 7.83 11.38 20.78
CA LEU A 415 7.22 12.30 19.81
C LEU A 415 7.02 13.70 20.39
N SER A 416 6.66 13.83 21.67
CA SER A 416 6.48 15.14 22.33
C SER A 416 7.76 15.96 22.49
N LEU A 417 8.92 15.33 22.29
CA LEU A 417 10.24 15.99 22.34
C LEU A 417 10.63 16.61 21.01
N ARG A 418 9.95 16.25 19.93
CA ARG A 418 10.12 16.82 18.60
C ARG A 418 9.37 18.17 18.54
N ARG A 419 10.10 19.26 18.55
CA ARG A 419 9.56 20.64 18.51
C ARG A 419 9.91 21.31 17.20
#